data_611736eff569d7cfb8ffe397d62fe3da
#
_entry.id   611736eff569d7cfb8ffe397d62fe3da
#
_cell.length_a   1.000
_cell.length_b   1.000
_cell.length_c   1.000
_cell.angle_alpha   90.00
_cell.angle_beta   90.00
_cell.angle_gamma   90.00
#
_symmetry.space_group_name_H-M   'P 1'
#
loop_
_entity.id
_entity.type
_entity.pdbx_description
1 polymer ?
#
loop_
_entity_poly.entity_id
_entity_poly.type
_entity_poly.pdbx_seq_one_letter_code
_entity_poly.pdbx_strand_id
1 'polypeptide(L)'
;PGLTSVEPSYADELAVLMEWGFDYMQQEDGSSVYLRLSTRKIEQLPRVLTVADKNNIIRGAYWLRQPTSTTSRAIVYAGAVAPEVMRAVQDLQQENKDMAVLAVTSSDILYRDWSESRKNSVIKKTETLSHIENLMSGLARDCIVVTVCDAHPLHLSWLGSINGNPVVPLGVEDFGQTGDLPDLYDHFMMDSAAIVAA
;
A
#
# COMPACT_ATOMS: atom_id res chain seq x y z
N PRO A 1 18.65 -8.24 -3.21
CA PRO A 1 18.95 -8.44 -4.62
C PRO A 1 18.46 -9.82 -5.07
N GLY A 2 17.84 -9.92 -6.27
CA GLY A 2 17.35 -11.18 -6.80
C GLY A 2 16.03 -11.70 -6.19
N LEU A 3 15.31 -10.89 -5.43
CA LEU A 3 14.00 -11.21 -4.89
C LEU A 3 13.07 -10.00 -5.07
N THR A 4 11.87 -10.22 -5.56
CA THR A 4 10.79 -9.24 -5.61
C THR A 4 9.68 -9.68 -4.67
N SER A 5 9.33 -8.84 -3.70
CA SER A 5 8.29 -9.15 -2.71
C SER A 5 6.97 -8.50 -3.10
N VAL A 6 5.88 -9.28 -3.05
CA VAL A 6 4.51 -8.81 -3.28
C VAL A 6 3.60 -9.28 -2.16
N GLU A 7 2.64 -8.45 -1.78
CA GLU A 7 1.74 -8.65 -0.64
C GLU A 7 0.30 -8.27 -0.99
N PRO A 8 -0.40 -9.11 -1.79
CA PRO A 8 -1.80 -8.85 -2.15
C PRO A 8 -2.73 -8.99 -0.95
N SER A 9 -3.79 -8.17 -0.92
CA SER A 9 -4.87 -8.26 0.05
C SER A 9 -6.04 -9.10 -0.45
N TYR A 10 -6.30 -9.07 -1.75
CA TYR A 10 -7.48 -9.71 -2.37
C TYR A 10 -7.08 -10.77 -3.38
N ALA A 11 -7.98 -11.74 -3.62
CA ALA A 11 -7.73 -12.86 -4.54
C ALA A 11 -7.56 -12.41 -6.00
N ASP A 12 -8.23 -11.34 -6.41
CA ASP A 12 -8.08 -10.77 -7.75
C ASP A 12 -6.71 -10.12 -7.96
N GLU A 13 -6.16 -9.45 -6.93
CA GLU A 13 -4.78 -8.96 -6.93
C GLU A 13 -3.78 -10.12 -7.00
N LEU A 14 -4.01 -11.16 -6.18
CA LEU A 14 -3.16 -12.36 -6.18
C LEU A 14 -3.12 -13.00 -7.56
N ALA A 15 -4.27 -13.14 -8.24
CA ALA A 15 -4.33 -13.72 -9.57
C ALA A 15 -3.48 -12.92 -10.58
N VAL A 16 -3.58 -11.58 -10.56
CA VAL A 16 -2.79 -10.68 -11.42
C VAL A 16 -1.29 -10.80 -11.13
N LEU A 17 -0.91 -10.81 -9.85
CA LEU A 17 0.49 -10.89 -9.44
C LEU A 17 1.11 -12.26 -9.70
N MET A 18 0.33 -13.34 -9.61
CA MET A 18 0.81 -14.68 -9.98
C MET A 18 1.05 -14.78 -11.49
N GLU A 19 0.10 -14.32 -12.31
CA GLU A 19 0.25 -14.30 -13.78
C GLU A 19 1.51 -13.50 -14.16
N TRP A 20 1.62 -12.27 -13.66
CA TRP A 20 2.81 -11.46 -13.87
C TRP A 20 4.10 -12.11 -13.36
N GLY A 21 4.05 -12.72 -12.18
CA GLY A 21 5.23 -13.32 -11.55
C GLY A 21 5.77 -14.52 -12.33
N PHE A 22 4.89 -15.35 -12.91
CA PHE A 22 5.31 -16.46 -13.77
C PHE A 22 5.98 -15.93 -15.05
N ASP A 23 5.43 -14.90 -15.67
CA ASP A 23 6.02 -14.29 -16.86
C ASP A 23 7.35 -13.59 -16.54
N TYR A 24 7.40 -12.86 -15.41
CA TYR A 24 8.59 -12.14 -14.98
C TYR A 24 9.78 -13.08 -14.68
N MET A 25 9.52 -14.22 -14.03
CA MET A 25 10.58 -15.20 -13.73
C MET A 25 11.18 -15.87 -14.97
N GLN A 26 10.50 -15.81 -16.13
CA GLN A 26 11.01 -16.36 -17.40
C GLN A 26 11.81 -15.32 -18.20
N GLN A 27 11.83 -14.05 -17.81
CA GLN A 27 12.58 -13.00 -18.51
C GLN A 27 14.08 -13.12 -18.24
N GLU A 28 14.90 -12.62 -19.16
CA GLU A 28 16.37 -12.68 -19.05
C GLU A 28 16.88 -11.93 -17.79
N ASP A 29 16.21 -10.83 -17.43
CA ASP A 29 16.48 -10.01 -16.24
C ASP A 29 15.52 -10.33 -15.08
N GLY A 30 14.73 -11.39 -15.20
CA GLY A 30 13.81 -11.87 -14.19
C GLY A 30 14.50 -12.34 -12.91
N SER A 31 13.76 -12.34 -11.81
CA SER A 31 14.26 -12.83 -10.51
C SER A 31 13.18 -13.58 -9.74
N SER A 32 13.53 -14.12 -8.58
CA SER A 32 12.57 -14.82 -7.71
C SER A 32 11.48 -13.87 -7.23
N VAL A 33 10.24 -14.37 -7.14
CA VAL A 33 9.09 -13.66 -6.59
C VAL A 33 8.69 -14.28 -5.26
N TYR A 34 8.59 -13.47 -4.22
CA TYR A 34 8.08 -13.84 -2.91
C TYR A 34 6.68 -13.30 -2.73
N LEU A 35 5.73 -14.21 -2.52
CA LEU A 35 4.33 -13.89 -2.24
C LEU A 35 4.09 -13.99 -0.74
N ARG A 36 3.91 -12.85 -0.07
CA ARG A 36 3.48 -12.80 1.33
C ARG A 36 1.96 -12.88 1.37
N LEU A 37 1.45 -14.03 1.77
CA LEU A 37 0.01 -14.31 1.80
C LEU A 37 -0.47 -14.49 3.24
N SER A 38 -1.69 -14.03 3.53
CA SER A 38 -2.36 -14.26 4.79
C SER A 38 -3.23 -15.52 4.72
N THR A 39 -3.29 -16.27 5.83
CA THR A 39 -4.28 -17.34 6.03
C THR A 39 -5.62 -16.81 6.56
N ARG A 40 -5.70 -15.53 6.87
CA ARG A 40 -6.92 -14.84 7.30
C ARG A 40 -7.95 -14.84 6.17
N LYS A 41 -9.21 -15.13 6.49
CA LYS A 41 -10.31 -14.93 5.55
C LYS A 41 -10.57 -13.43 5.38
N ILE A 42 -10.41 -12.94 4.16
CA ILE A 42 -10.66 -11.54 3.79
C ILE A 42 -11.87 -11.51 2.86
N GLU A 43 -12.86 -10.67 3.19
CA GLU A 43 -14.01 -10.44 2.33
C GLU A 43 -13.56 -9.82 1.00
N GLN A 44 -13.99 -10.44 -0.10
CA GLN A 44 -13.56 -10.02 -1.43
C GLN A 44 -14.39 -8.84 -1.93
N LEU A 45 -13.75 -7.90 -2.60
CA LEU A 45 -14.45 -6.74 -3.16
C LEU A 45 -15.26 -7.13 -4.41
N PRO A 46 -16.52 -6.69 -4.53
CA PRO A 46 -17.35 -6.94 -5.71
C PRO A 46 -16.92 -6.00 -6.86
N ARG A 47 -15.82 -6.31 -7.53
CA ARG A 47 -15.26 -5.47 -8.61
C ARG A 47 -14.75 -6.33 -9.78
N VAL A 48 -14.61 -5.68 -10.94
CA VAL A 48 -13.90 -6.22 -12.10
C VAL A 48 -12.71 -5.32 -12.37
N LEU A 49 -11.51 -5.89 -12.33
CA LEU A 49 -10.27 -5.13 -12.59
C LEU A 49 -10.17 -4.76 -14.07
N THR A 50 -9.96 -3.49 -14.35
CA THR A 50 -9.62 -2.99 -15.69
C THR A 50 -8.15 -3.32 -16.02
N VAL A 51 -7.76 -3.13 -17.28
CA VAL A 51 -6.34 -3.25 -17.69
C VAL A 51 -5.47 -2.25 -16.92
N ALA A 52 -5.96 -1.04 -16.67
CA ALA A 52 -5.24 -0.03 -15.90
C ALA A 52 -5.05 -0.47 -14.44
N ASP A 53 -6.08 -1.06 -13.81
CA ASP A 53 -5.97 -1.59 -12.44
C ASP A 53 -4.93 -2.71 -12.36
N LYS A 54 -4.95 -3.66 -13.29
CA LYS A 54 -3.96 -4.74 -13.35
C LYS A 54 -2.53 -4.20 -13.48
N ASN A 55 -2.31 -3.22 -14.37
CA ASN A 55 -1.01 -2.59 -14.53
C ASN A 55 -0.54 -1.87 -13.25
N ASN A 56 -1.45 -1.19 -12.56
CA ASN A 56 -1.13 -0.51 -11.31
C ASN A 56 -0.82 -1.52 -10.18
N ILE A 57 -1.55 -2.62 -10.09
CA ILE A 57 -1.30 -3.73 -9.15
C ILE A 57 0.12 -4.29 -9.36
N ILE A 58 0.51 -4.56 -10.61
CA ILE A 58 1.86 -5.05 -10.96
C ILE A 58 2.95 -4.01 -10.62
N ARG A 59 2.64 -2.73 -10.75
CA ARG A 59 3.56 -1.63 -10.42
C ARG A 59 3.64 -1.33 -8.92
N GLY A 60 2.90 -2.07 -8.08
CA GLY A 60 3.05 -2.10 -6.63
C GLY A 60 2.02 -1.30 -5.83
N ALA A 61 1.17 -0.47 -6.44
CA ALA A 61 0.06 0.19 -5.76
C ALA A 61 -1.00 0.72 -6.73
N TYR A 62 -2.22 0.86 -6.21
CA TYR A 62 -3.34 1.48 -6.92
C TYR A 62 -4.30 2.15 -5.92
N TRP A 63 -5.00 3.17 -6.37
CA TRP A 63 -6.06 3.79 -5.58
C TRP A 63 -7.30 2.88 -5.54
N LEU A 64 -7.64 2.36 -4.38
CA LEU A 64 -8.93 1.71 -4.14
C LEU A 64 -10.05 2.77 -4.05
N ARG A 65 -9.70 3.94 -3.48
CA ARG A 65 -10.53 5.14 -3.47
C ARG A 65 -9.66 6.34 -3.83
N GLN A 66 -9.97 6.98 -4.95
CA GLN A 66 -9.23 8.13 -5.45
C GLN A 66 -9.32 9.34 -4.50
N PRO A 67 -8.25 10.14 -4.37
CA PRO A 67 -8.34 11.42 -3.68
C PRO A 67 -9.23 12.41 -4.45
N THR A 68 -9.86 13.29 -3.71
CA THR A 68 -10.60 14.45 -4.22
C THR A 68 -9.89 15.74 -3.81
N SER A 69 -10.35 16.89 -4.27
CA SER A 69 -9.82 18.19 -3.87
C SER A 69 -10.02 18.52 -2.38
N THR A 70 -10.89 17.77 -1.69
CA THR A 70 -11.21 17.94 -0.27
C THR A 70 -10.59 16.89 0.63
N THR A 71 -9.84 15.95 0.05
CA THR A 71 -9.21 14.86 0.79
C THR A 71 -8.13 15.39 1.72
N SER A 72 -8.38 15.32 3.02
CA SER A 72 -7.44 15.71 4.07
C SER A 72 -6.68 14.53 4.68
N ARG A 73 -7.12 13.29 4.36
CA ARG A 73 -6.52 12.05 4.88
C ARG A 73 -6.44 10.99 3.78
N ALA A 74 -5.30 10.33 3.67
CA ALA A 74 -5.09 9.18 2.81
C ALA A 74 -4.66 7.98 3.66
N ILE A 75 -5.40 6.88 3.59
CA ILE A 75 -5.05 5.62 4.23
C ILE A 75 -4.29 4.78 3.22
N VAL A 76 -3.07 4.38 3.56
CA VAL A 76 -2.19 3.55 2.72
C VAL A 76 -1.93 2.26 3.45
N TYR A 77 -2.23 1.12 2.83
CA TYR A 77 -2.11 -0.16 3.50
C TYR A 77 -1.53 -1.26 2.60
N ALA A 78 -1.00 -2.32 3.22
CA ALA A 78 -0.52 -3.52 2.56
C ALA A 78 -1.06 -4.79 3.22
N GLY A 79 -1.49 -5.76 2.42
CA GLY A 79 -1.77 -7.13 2.83
C GLY A 79 -2.93 -7.31 3.81
N ALA A 80 -2.68 -8.09 4.85
CA ALA A 80 -3.70 -8.67 5.73
C ALA A 80 -4.52 -7.67 6.57
N VAL A 81 -4.09 -6.41 6.68
CA VAL A 81 -4.79 -5.35 7.44
C VAL A 81 -5.98 -4.75 6.69
N ALA A 82 -6.19 -5.13 5.42
CA ALA A 82 -7.29 -4.62 4.60
C ALA A 82 -8.66 -4.61 5.29
N PRO A 83 -9.11 -5.63 6.04
CA PRO A 83 -10.40 -5.59 6.74
C PRO A 83 -10.52 -4.46 7.77
N GLU A 84 -9.43 -4.14 8.49
CA GLU A 84 -9.43 -3.05 9.48
C GLU A 84 -9.53 -1.70 8.78
N VAL A 85 -8.79 -1.54 7.67
CA VAL A 85 -8.86 -0.34 6.84
C VAL A 85 -10.26 -0.14 6.27
N MET A 86 -10.90 -1.20 5.78
CA MET A 86 -12.25 -1.09 5.22
C MET A 86 -13.30 -0.74 6.27
N ARG A 87 -13.15 -1.21 7.53
CA ARG A 87 -13.99 -0.77 8.65
C ARG A 87 -13.76 0.70 8.98
N ALA A 88 -12.48 1.13 9.10
CA ALA A 88 -12.15 2.53 9.35
C ALA A 88 -12.73 3.46 8.26
N VAL A 89 -12.70 3.03 6.99
CA VAL A 89 -13.32 3.76 5.88
C VAL A 89 -14.83 3.89 6.07
N GLN A 90 -15.51 2.82 6.49
CA GLN A 90 -16.96 2.86 6.76
C GLN A 90 -17.29 3.83 7.91
N ASP A 91 -16.52 3.81 9.00
CA ASP A 91 -16.71 4.69 10.16
C ASP A 91 -16.50 6.16 9.76
N LEU A 92 -15.41 6.47 9.05
CA LEU A 92 -15.12 7.82 8.54
C LEU A 92 -16.21 8.32 7.57
N GLN A 93 -16.77 7.44 6.73
CA GLN A 93 -17.88 7.80 5.84
C GLN A 93 -19.15 8.13 6.60
N GLN A 94 -19.48 7.43 7.69
CA GLN A 94 -20.62 7.75 8.55
C GLN A 94 -20.47 9.13 9.19
N GLU A 95 -19.25 9.56 9.46
CA GLU A 95 -18.93 10.90 9.96
C GLU A 95 -18.83 11.96 8.85
N ASN A 96 -19.16 11.63 7.60
CA ASN A 96 -19.02 12.50 6.42
C ASN A 96 -17.59 13.05 6.21
N LYS A 97 -16.57 12.31 6.65
CA LYS A 97 -15.16 12.65 6.41
C LYS A 97 -14.71 12.09 5.05
N ASP A 98 -14.09 12.94 4.23
CA ASP A 98 -13.50 12.50 2.97
C ASP A 98 -12.11 11.92 3.20
N MET A 99 -11.84 10.76 2.57
CA MET A 99 -10.53 10.10 2.63
C MET A 99 -10.24 9.41 1.31
N ALA A 100 -8.96 9.30 0.98
CA ALA A 100 -8.47 8.43 -0.09
C ALA A 100 -7.95 7.11 0.49
N VAL A 101 -7.93 6.04 -0.31
CA VAL A 101 -7.42 4.72 0.10
C VAL A 101 -6.50 4.17 -0.98
N LEU A 102 -5.22 3.99 -0.65
CA LEU A 102 -4.19 3.41 -1.52
C LEU A 102 -3.87 1.99 -1.05
N ALA A 103 -4.12 1.01 -1.90
CA ALA A 103 -3.68 -0.36 -1.68
C ALA A 103 -2.26 -0.54 -2.24
N VAL A 104 -1.34 -1.00 -1.40
CA VAL A 104 0.05 -1.32 -1.77
C VAL A 104 0.15 -2.83 -1.92
N THR A 105 0.48 -3.27 -3.11
CA THR A 105 0.69 -4.68 -3.45
C THR A 105 2.16 -5.07 -3.45
N SER A 106 3.06 -4.09 -3.52
CA SER A 106 4.51 -4.28 -3.39
C SER A 106 5.22 -2.98 -3.01
N SER A 107 5.56 -2.83 -1.75
CA SER A 107 6.44 -1.74 -1.29
C SER A 107 7.83 -1.82 -1.93
N ASP A 108 8.30 -3.02 -2.23
CA ASP A 108 9.61 -3.27 -2.84
C ASP A 108 9.68 -2.75 -4.29
N ILE A 109 8.69 -3.06 -5.13
CA ILE A 109 8.61 -2.54 -6.51
C ILE A 109 8.49 -1.02 -6.49
N LEU A 110 7.61 -0.47 -5.63
CA LEU A 110 7.42 0.98 -5.51
C LEU A 110 8.70 1.70 -5.10
N TYR A 111 9.40 1.19 -4.08
CA TYR A 111 10.61 1.81 -3.60
C TYR A 111 11.74 1.78 -4.63
N ARG A 112 11.90 0.65 -5.36
CA ARG A 112 12.90 0.53 -6.42
C ARG A 112 12.63 1.54 -7.54
N ASP A 113 11.39 1.60 -8.05
CA ASP A 113 10.99 2.54 -9.10
C ASP A 113 11.22 4.00 -8.66
N TRP A 114 10.80 4.36 -7.44
CA TRP A 114 11.03 5.69 -6.89
C TRP A 114 12.51 6.02 -6.72
N SER A 115 13.27 5.12 -6.10
CA SER A 115 14.71 5.34 -5.86
C SER A 115 15.48 5.49 -7.16
N GLU A 116 15.14 4.71 -8.18
CA GLU A 116 15.73 4.82 -9.52
C GLU A 116 15.35 6.13 -10.22
N SER A 117 14.07 6.51 -10.17
CA SER A 117 13.59 7.79 -10.67
C SER A 117 14.36 8.96 -10.05
N ARG A 118 14.51 8.98 -8.72
CA ARG A 118 15.25 10.01 -8.00
C ARG A 118 16.74 10.06 -8.37
N LYS A 119 17.39 8.89 -8.47
CA LYS A 119 18.80 8.81 -8.91
C LYS A 119 18.96 9.33 -10.34
N ASN A 120 18.08 8.94 -11.25
CA ASN A 120 18.12 9.39 -12.64
C ASN A 120 17.87 10.90 -12.75
N SER A 121 16.97 11.46 -11.95
CA SER A 121 16.73 12.90 -11.88
C SER A 121 18.00 13.69 -11.50
N VAL A 122 18.74 13.21 -10.51
CA VAL A 122 19.98 13.87 -10.04
C VAL A 122 21.14 13.66 -11.03
N ILE A 123 21.33 12.43 -11.50
CA ILE A 123 22.52 12.06 -12.30
C ILE A 123 22.33 12.40 -13.77
N LYS A 124 21.16 12.05 -14.34
CA LYS A 124 20.87 12.19 -15.78
C LYS A 124 20.10 13.46 -16.11
N LYS A 125 19.66 14.22 -15.08
CA LYS A 125 18.81 15.43 -15.24
C LYS A 125 17.53 15.16 -16.05
N THR A 126 16.97 13.95 -15.90
CA THR A 126 15.70 13.54 -16.51
C THR A 126 14.59 13.62 -15.48
N GLU A 127 13.56 14.38 -15.76
CA GLU A 127 12.37 14.49 -14.89
C GLU A 127 11.34 13.43 -15.29
N THR A 128 11.56 12.19 -14.86
CA THR A 128 10.54 11.12 -14.96
C THR A 128 10.00 10.80 -13.58
N LEU A 129 8.69 10.92 -13.41
CA LEU A 129 8.05 10.55 -12.15
C LEU A 129 7.89 9.03 -12.06
N SER A 130 8.23 8.47 -10.92
CA SER A 130 7.92 7.09 -10.57
C SER A 130 6.41 6.86 -10.45
N HIS A 131 6.00 5.60 -10.38
CA HIS A 131 4.59 5.24 -10.23
C HIS A 131 3.98 5.86 -8.97
N ILE A 132 4.67 5.74 -7.84
CA ILE A 132 4.16 6.27 -6.57
C ILE A 132 4.11 7.81 -6.56
N GLU A 133 5.08 8.50 -7.19
CA GLU A 133 5.03 9.95 -7.34
C GLU A 133 3.80 10.37 -8.16
N ASN A 134 3.49 9.66 -9.23
CA ASN A 134 2.28 9.90 -10.03
C ASN A 134 1.00 9.68 -9.22
N LEU A 135 0.91 8.58 -8.44
CA LEU A 135 -0.26 8.31 -7.60
C LEU A 135 -0.45 9.39 -6.53
N MET A 136 0.60 9.79 -5.84
CA MET A 136 0.52 10.74 -4.73
C MET A 136 0.47 12.21 -5.17
N SER A 137 0.72 12.51 -6.43
CA SER A 137 0.67 13.89 -6.96
C SER A 137 -0.70 14.57 -6.81
N GLY A 138 -1.78 13.78 -6.69
CA GLY A 138 -3.14 14.27 -6.46
C GLY A 138 -3.45 14.64 -5.01
N LEU A 139 -2.55 14.36 -4.06
CA LEU A 139 -2.74 14.70 -2.65
C LEU A 139 -2.22 16.12 -2.36
N ALA A 140 -2.98 16.88 -1.60
CA ALA A 140 -2.50 18.13 -1.02
C ALA A 140 -1.34 17.84 -0.04
N ARG A 141 -0.37 18.76 0.09
CA ARG A 141 0.80 18.55 0.94
C ARG A 141 0.49 18.44 2.43
N ASP A 142 -0.59 19.01 2.87
CA ASP A 142 -1.11 18.97 4.24
C ASP A 142 -2.03 17.75 4.48
N CYS A 143 -2.31 16.95 3.44
CA CYS A 143 -3.03 15.70 3.59
C CYS A 143 -2.22 14.74 4.48
N ILE A 144 -2.84 14.25 5.55
CA ILE A 144 -2.23 13.27 6.45
C ILE A 144 -2.26 11.90 5.78
N VAL A 145 -1.10 11.24 5.72
CA VAL A 145 -0.97 9.87 5.20
C VAL A 145 -0.86 8.91 6.37
N VAL A 146 -1.91 8.14 6.62
CA VAL A 146 -1.91 7.06 7.62
C VAL A 146 -1.47 5.78 6.94
N THR A 147 -0.30 5.25 7.29
CA THR A 147 0.19 3.99 6.73
C THR A 147 -0.07 2.84 7.68
N VAL A 148 -0.61 1.72 7.20
CA VAL A 148 -0.96 0.55 8.01
C VAL A 148 -0.41 -0.72 7.36
N CYS A 149 0.37 -1.50 8.08
CA CYS A 149 0.88 -2.78 7.59
C CYS A 149 1.11 -3.77 8.73
N ASP A 150 0.88 -5.05 8.46
CA ASP A 150 1.22 -6.15 9.36
C ASP A 150 2.73 -6.47 9.26
N ALA A 151 3.54 -5.43 9.49
CA ALA A 151 4.99 -5.43 9.46
C ALA A 151 5.49 -4.20 10.22
N HIS A 152 6.83 -4.02 10.30
CA HIS A 152 7.38 -2.81 10.90
C HIS A 152 6.94 -1.53 10.13
N PRO A 153 6.54 -0.44 10.80
CA PRO A 153 6.03 0.79 10.16
C PRO A 153 6.96 1.40 9.11
N LEU A 154 8.28 1.22 9.22
CA LEU A 154 9.25 1.63 8.21
C LEU A 154 8.97 1.05 6.81
N HIS A 155 8.21 -0.04 6.72
CA HIS A 155 7.85 -0.65 5.45
C HIS A 155 7.09 0.31 4.51
N LEU A 156 6.28 1.22 5.07
CA LEU A 156 5.49 2.18 4.30
C LEU A 156 5.75 3.65 4.68
N SER A 157 6.37 3.96 5.83
CA SER A 157 6.53 5.34 6.30
C SER A 157 7.39 6.22 5.39
N TRP A 158 8.26 5.62 4.56
CA TRP A 158 9.07 6.34 3.56
C TRP A 158 8.20 7.09 2.53
N LEU A 159 6.92 6.71 2.37
CA LEU A 159 5.97 7.36 1.47
C LEU A 159 5.78 8.85 1.79
N GLY A 160 5.99 9.29 3.03
CA GLY A 160 6.00 10.71 3.38
C GLY A 160 7.05 11.53 2.64
N SER A 161 8.13 10.90 2.17
CA SER A 161 9.17 11.56 1.38
C SER A 161 8.78 11.85 -0.06
N ILE A 162 7.67 11.27 -0.56
CA ILE A 162 7.26 11.37 -1.96
C ILE A 162 6.77 12.78 -2.29
N ASN A 163 5.79 13.26 -1.54
CA ASN A 163 5.17 14.57 -1.74
C ASN A 163 5.32 15.51 -0.53
N GLY A 164 6.04 15.07 0.52
CA GLY A 164 6.23 15.82 1.77
C GLY A 164 5.01 15.83 2.68
N ASN A 165 4.15 14.84 2.56
CA ASN A 165 2.97 14.69 3.43
C ASN A 165 3.36 14.28 4.86
N PRO A 166 2.65 14.78 5.90
CA PRO A 166 2.74 14.21 7.23
C PRO A 166 2.35 12.74 7.23
N VAL A 167 3.12 11.89 7.92
CA VAL A 167 2.83 10.44 8.01
C VAL A 167 2.55 10.03 9.44
N VAL A 168 1.48 9.27 9.63
CA VAL A 168 1.20 8.52 10.86
C VAL A 168 1.39 7.03 10.56
N PRO A 169 2.50 6.43 10.98
CA PRO A 169 2.82 5.05 10.66
C PRO A 169 2.27 4.10 11.72
N LEU A 170 1.41 3.16 11.31
CA LEU A 170 0.86 2.10 12.15
C LEU A 170 1.39 0.74 11.69
N GLY A 171 1.84 -0.08 12.66
CA GLY A 171 2.43 -1.38 12.38
C GLY A 171 3.02 -2.03 13.62
N VAL A 172 3.73 -3.13 13.45
CA VAL A 172 4.34 -3.91 14.53
C VAL A 172 5.76 -3.40 14.79
N GLU A 173 5.99 -2.73 15.92
CA GLU A 173 7.30 -2.16 16.29
C GLU A 173 8.09 -3.07 17.22
N ASP A 174 7.41 -3.95 17.97
CA ASP A 174 8.00 -4.84 18.94
C ASP A 174 8.02 -6.30 18.44
N PHE A 175 8.66 -7.16 19.22
CA PHE A 175 8.63 -8.61 18.96
C PHE A 175 7.19 -9.13 19.00
N GLY A 176 6.81 -9.95 18.02
CA GLY A 176 5.45 -10.48 17.88
C GLY A 176 4.96 -11.19 19.14
N GLN A 177 3.74 -10.87 19.54
CA GLN A 177 3.06 -11.46 20.69
C GLN A 177 2.18 -12.64 20.26
N THR A 178 1.82 -13.50 21.22
CA THR A 178 0.81 -14.54 21.01
C THR A 178 -0.53 -14.03 21.51
N GLY A 179 -1.57 -14.12 20.68
CA GLY A 179 -2.91 -13.65 21.03
C GLY A 179 -3.88 -13.84 19.87
N ASP A 180 -5.15 -13.57 20.11
CA ASP A 180 -6.13 -13.50 19.05
C ASP A 180 -5.91 -12.24 18.21
N LEU A 181 -6.24 -12.32 16.92
CA LEU A 181 -5.95 -11.26 15.98
C LEU A 181 -6.54 -9.88 16.35
N PRO A 182 -7.78 -9.78 16.88
CA PRO A 182 -8.32 -8.50 17.34
C PRO A 182 -7.50 -7.89 18.49
N ASP A 183 -7.10 -8.71 19.48
CA ASP A 183 -6.32 -8.25 20.63
C ASP A 183 -4.92 -7.78 20.21
N LEU A 184 -4.30 -8.48 19.23
CA LEU A 184 -3.00 -8.09 18.69
C LEU A 184 -3.10 -6.78 17.91
N TYR A 185 -4.14 -6.59 17.12
CA TYR A 185 -4.33 -5.36 16.34
C TYR A 185 -4.65 -4.15 17.21
N ASP A 186 -5.40 -4.32 18.30
CA ASP A 186 -5.58 -3.29 19.32
C ASP A 186 -4.25 -2.96 20.02
N HIS A 187 -3.51 -3.99 20.46
CA HIS A 187 -2.21 -3.83 21.13
C HIS A 187 -1.20 -3.06 20.27
N PHE A 188 -1.13 -3.33 18.98
CA PHE A 188 -0.23 -2.66 18.03
C PHE A 188 -0.85 -1.42 17.37
N MET A 189 -2.01 -0.97 17.81
CA MET A 189 -2.73 0.20 17.25
C MET A 189 -2.94 0.11 15.71
N MET A 190 -3.30 -1.09 15.23
CA MET A 190 -3.56 -1.35 13.81
C MET A 190 -5.04 -1.68 13.53
N ASP A 191 -5.89 -1.61 14.54
CA ASP A 191 -7.33 -1.81 14.42
C ASP A 191 -8.02 -0.62 13.75
N SER A 192 -9.31 -0.77 13.43
CA SER A 192 -10.08 0.29 12.76
C SER A 192 -10.18 1.56 13.59
N ALA A 193 -10.25 1.46 14.93
CA ALA A 193 -10.35 2.60 15.83
C ALA A 193 -9.07 3.45 15.82
N ALA A 194 -7.90 2.81 15.87
CA ALA A 194 -6.61 3.48 15.77
C ALA A 194 -6.42 4.16 14.41
N ILE A 195 -6.84 3.50 13.30
CA ILE A 195 -6.78 4.07 11.95
C ILE A 195 -7.69 5.32 11.83
N VAL A 196 -8.87 5.31 12.45
CA VAL A 196 -9.79 6.47 12.48
C VAL A 196 -9.21 7.61 13.29
N ALA A 197 -8.55 7.31 14.42
CA ALA A 197 -7.95 8.30 15.31
C ALA A 197 -6.70 8.98 14.71
N ALA A 198 -5.94 8.24 13.91
CA ALA A 198 -4.72 8.72 13.24
C ALA A 198 -5.05 9.69 12.11
#